data_b2f733698873db797e2c0607471c7c4e
#
_entry.id   b2f733698873db797e2c0607471c7c4e
#
_cell.length_a   1.000
_cell.length_b   1.000
_cell.length_c   1.000
_cell.angle_alpha   90.00
_cell.angle_beta   90.00
_cell.angle_gamma   90.00
#
_symmetry.space_group_name_H-M   'P 1'
#
loop_
_entity.id
_entity.type
_entity.pdbx_description
1 polymer ?
#
loop_
_entity_poly.entity_id
_entity_poly.type
_entity_poly.pdbx_seq_one_letter_code
_entity_poly.pdbx_strand_id
1 'polypeptide(L)'
;ESVTEQGEKIKLGFSCFALKIIFILNQLENYDLKNWTSYLNSYQNNIKGFPDNSFIDNNYLYYSRKFEVDKFTKDQIKKIINLSKIKSYETSQTKLANYIKAETKQAISTLYQIGEKPVKNYIDYPKNKYEINNYLESLNWNLPWNAGAQFASLCVFSSIEKEQNEDVNTLIEFSKKIVNSSDGLYYSGS
;
A
#
# COMPACT_ATOMS: atom_id res chain seq x y z
N GLU A 1 -4.40 -22.07 -8.40
CA GLU A 1 -4.90 -22.59 -7.11
C GLU A 1 -4.11 -21.96 -5.96
N SER A 2 -4.78 -21.64 -4.86
CA SER A 2 -4.14 -21.12 -3.67
C SER A 2 -3.49 -22.25 -2.86
N VAL A 3 -2.37 -21.95 -2.20
CA VAL A 3 -1.66 -22.93 -1.36
C VAL A 3 -2.45 -23.28 -0.08
N THR A 4 -3.41 -22.40 0.32
CA THR A 4 -4.21 -22.58 1.52
C THR A 4 -5.68 -22.24 1.26
N GLU A 5 -6.59 -22.91 1.98
CA GLU A 5 -8.03 -22.61 1.95
C GLU A 5 -8.34 -21.13 2.30
N GLN A 6 -7.54 -20.55 3.19
CA GLN A 6 -7.68 -19.13 3.54
C GLN A 6 -7.27 -18.22 2.37
N GLY A 7 -6.19 -18.57 1.67
CA GLY A 7 -5.73 -17.83 0.49
C GLY A 7 -6.73 -17.84 -0.66
N GLU A 8 -7.49 -18.92 -0.81
CA GLU A 8 -8.55 -19.00 -1.84
C GLU A 8 -9.67 -17.97 -1.64
N LYS A 9 -9.90 -17.55 -0.40
CA LYS A 9 -10.95 -16.57 -0.04
C LYS A 9 -10.50 -15.13 -0.17
N ILE A 10 -9.18 -14.86 -0.25
CA ILE A 10 -8.62 -13.53 -0.42
C ILE A 10 -8.52 -13.25 -1.91
N LYS A 11 -9.26 -12.28 -2.42
CA LYS A 11 -9.44 -12.07 -3.86
C LYS A 11 -8.88 -10.76 -4.39
N LEU A 12 -8.89 -9.67 -3.59
CA LEU A 12 -8.57 -8.34 -4.06
C LEU A 12 -7.19 -8.27 -4.74
N GLY A 13 -6.14 -8.64 -4.04
CA GLY A 13 -4.78 -8.60 -4.56
C GLY A 13 -4.60 -9.46 -5.81
N PHE A 14 -5.12 -10.70 -5.79
CA PHE A 14 -5.05 -11.60 -6.95
C PHE A 14 -5.80 -11.06 -8.16
N SER A 15 -6.95 -10.42 -7.95
CA SER A 15 -7.73 -9.79 -9.03
C SER A 15 -6.98 -8.62 -9.65
N CYS A 16 -6.32 -7.79 -8.83
CA CYS A 16 -5.44 -6.74 -9.31
C CYS A 16 -4.28 -7.29 -10.14
N PHE A 17 -3.62 -8.35 -9.67
CA PHE A 17 -2.53 -8.99 -10.43
C PHE A 17 -3.03 -9.58 -11.75
N ALA A 18 -4.19 -10.25 -11.76
CA ALA A 18 -4.77 -10.79 -12.97
C ALA A 18 -5.01 -9.70 -14.02
N LEU A 19 -5.63 -8.57 -13.64
CA LEU A 19 -5.84 -7.44 -14.55
C LEU A 19 -4.53 -6.82 -15.04
N LYS A 20 -3.51 -6.71 -14.20
CA LYS A 20 -2.19 -6.22 -14.62
C LYS A 20 -1.52 -7.14 -15.63
N ILE A 21 -1.65 -8.45 -15.47
CA ILE A 21 -1.15 -9.42 -16.45
C ILE A 21 -1.89 -9.26 -17.78
N ILE A 22 -3.22 -9.17 -17.75
CA ILE A 22 -4.06 -8.95 -18.94
C ILE A 22 -3.66 -7.64 -19.64
N PHE A 23 -3.44 -6.56 -18.88
CA PHE A 23 -2.96 -5.28 -19.40
C PHE A 23 -1.58 -5.41 -20.07
N ILE A 24 -0.61 -6.04 -19.40
CA ILE A 24 0.76 -6.23 -19.94
C ILE A 24 0.74 -7.06 -21.23
N LEU A 25 -0.15 -8.05 -21.30
CA LEU A 25 -0.33 -8.87 -22.50
C LEU A 25 -1.14 -8.18 -23.61
N ASN A 26 -1.56 -6.93 -23.39
CA ASN A 26 -2.41 -6.18 -24.32
C ASN A 26 -3.71 -6.92 -24.71
N GLN A 27 -4.36 -7.52 -23.72
CA GLN A 27 -5.56 -8.34 -23.91
C GLN A 27 -6.82 -7.77 -23.26
N LEU A 28 -6.81 -6.49 -22.85
CA LEU A 28 -7.95 -5.89 -22.14
C LEU A 28 -9.26 -5.93 -22.93
N GLU A 29 -9.19 -5.80 -24.25
CA GLU A 29 -10.35 -5.82 -25.15
C GLU A 29 -11.13 -7.15 -25.11
N ASN A 30 -10.48 -8.25 -24.69
CA ASN A 30 -11.10 -9.57 -24.60
C ASN A 30 -11.86 -9.80 -23.28
N TYR A 31 -11.92 -8.79 -22.40
CA TYR A 31 -12.51 -8.92 -21.07
C TYR A 31 -13.57 -7.83 -20.82
N ASP A 32 -14.57 -8.17 -20.02
CA ASP A 32 -15.58 -7.22 -19.56
C ASP A 32 -15.02 -6.31 -18.46
N LEU A 33 -14.39 -5.20 -18.86
CA LEU A 33 -13.77 -4.25 -17.94
C LEU A 33 -14.79 -3.60 -17.00
N LYS A 34 -16.05 -3.45 -17.38
CA LYS A 34 -17.09 -2.89 -16.49
C LYS A 34 -17.35 -3.80 -15.30
N ASN A 35 -17.44 -5.09 -15.54
CA ASN A 35 -17.57 -6.06 -14.46
C ASN A 35 -16.34 -6.09 -13.56
N TRP A 36 -15.15 -6.05 -14.14
CA TRP A 36 -13.90 -5.98 -13.36
C TRP A 36 -13.81 -4.71 -12.53
N THR A 37 -14.15 -3.55 -13.09
CA THR A 37 -14.19 -2.25 -12.39
C THR A 37 -15.19 -2.28 -11.24
N SER A 38 -16.40 -2.77 -11.47
CA SER A 38 -17.42 -2.92 -10.42
C SER A 38 -16.96 -3.87 -9.32
N TYR A 39 -16.35 -4.99 -9.70
CA TYR A 39 -15.81 -5.97 -8.76
C TYR A 39 -14.70 -5.39 -7.88
N LEU A 40 -13.70 -4.72 -8.45
CA LEU A 40 -12.65 -4.07 -7.66
C LEU A 40 -13.23 -2.98 -6.76
N ASN A 41 -14.11 -2.14 -7.28
CA ASN A 41 -14.75 -1.08 -6.50
C ASN A 41 -15.62 -1.61 -5.34
N SER A 42 -16.12 -2.84 -5.41
CA SER A 42 -16.86 -3.47 -4.32
C SER A 42 -16.04 -3.69 -3.04
N TYR A 43 -14.71 -3.67 -3.15
CA TYR A 43 -13.80 -3.73 -2.00
C TYR A 43 -13.55 -2.37 -1.34
N GLN A 44 -14.03 -1.27 -1.93
CA GLN A 44 -13.86 0.07 -1.34
C GLN A 44 -14.83 0.27 -0.18
N ASN A 45 -14.30 0.36 1.04
CA ASN A 45 -15.06 0.36 2.28
C ASN A 45 -14.58 1.40 3.28
N ASN A 46 -15.49 1.81 4.17
CA ASN A 46 -15.19 2.60 5.36
C ASN A 46 -15.29 1.70 6.59
N ILE A 47 -14.17 1.21 7.06
CA ILE A 47 -14.09 0.34 8.23
C ILE A 47 -13.38 1.09 9.35
N LYS A 48 -14.02 1.15 10.53
CA LYS A 48 -13.45 1.83 11.70
C LYS A 48 -12.01 1.36 11.99
N GLY A 49 -11.10 2.31 12.07
CA GLY A 49 -9.69 2.08 12.36
C GLY A 49 -8.80 1.99 11.11
N PHE A 50 -9.35 2.20 9.93
CA PHE A 50 -8.61 2.38 8.68
C PHE A 50 -9.03 3.69 7.99
N PRO A 51 -8.19 4.21 7.09
CA PRO A 51 -8.54 5.40 6.32
C PRO A 51 -9.80 5.19 5.49
N ASP A 52 -10.59 6.25 5.36
CA ASP A 52 -11.80 6.22 4.57
C ASP A 52 -11.51 5.92 3.10
N ASN A 53 -12.44 5.21 2.48
CA ASN A 53 -12.38 4.80 1.08
C ASN A 53 -11.20 3.88 0.74
N SER A 54 -10.62 3.20 1.74
CA SER A 54 -9.63 2.15 1.52
C SER A 54 -10.24 0.95 0.79
N PHE A 55 -9.43 0.27 -0.01
CA PHE A 55 -9.79 -1.01 -0.58
C PHE A 55 -9.42 -2.13 0.38
N ILE A 56 -10.41 -2.86 0.85
CA ILE A 56 -10.25 -3.83 1.94
C ILE A 56 -10.90 -5.16 1.58
N ASP A 57 -10.09 -6.21 1.52
CA ASP A 57 -10.61 -7.57 1.47
C ASP A 57 -11.07 -8.02 2.86
N ASN A 58 -12.38 -8.19 3.03
CA ASN A 58 -12.98 -8.56 4.31
C ASN A 58 -12.50 -9.94 4.80
N ASN A 59 -12.18 -10.87 3.90
CA ASN A 59 -11.62 -12.17 4.28
C ASN A 59 -10.23 -12.01 4.87
N TYR A 60 -9.38 -11.19 4.24
CA TYR A 60 -8.07 -10.89 4.81
C TYR A 60 -8.18 -10.23 6.19
N LEU A 61 -9.08 -9.25 6.31
CA LEU A 61 -9.33 -8.57 7.58
C LEU A 61 -9.81 -9.55 8.67
N TYR A 62 -10.73 -10.45 8.34
CA TYR A 62 -11.21 -11.48 9.25
C TYR A 62 -10.08 -12.38 9.74
N TYR A 63 -9.26 -12.93 8.85
CA TYR A 63 -8.14 -13.78 9.22
C TYR A 63 -7.05 -13.03 10.01
N SER A 64 -6.77 -11.79 9.64
CA SER A 64 -5.77 -10.97 10.31
C SER A 64 -6.16 -10.56 11.73
N ARG A 65 -7.46 -10.43 11.99
CA ARG A 65 -8.02 -10.06 13.32
C ARG A 65 -8.32 -11.26 14.19
N LYS A 66 -8.21 -12.48 13.68
CA LYS A 66 -8.42 -13.68 14.48
C LYS A 66 -7.51 -13.63 15.71
N PHE A 67 -8.14 -13.73 16.89
CA PHE A 67 -7.40 -13.70 18.15
C PHE A 67 -6.57 -14.95 18.32
N GLU A 68 -5.29 -14.77 18.57
CA GLU A 68 -4.33 -15.80 18.91
C GLU A 68 -3.55 -15.34 20.14
N VAL A 69 -3.52 -16.16 21.20
CA VAL A 69 -2.87 -15.81 22.47
C VAL A 69 -1.39 -15.46 22.26
N ASP A 70 -0.67 -16.26 21.50
CA ASP A 70 0.75 -16.04 21.21
C ASP A 70 1.00 -14.73 20.46
N LYS A 71 0.12 -14.39 19.51
CA LYS A 71 0.19 -13.15 18.74
C LYS A 71 -0.08 -11.94 19.64
N PHE A 72 -1.06 -12.04 20.52
CA PHE A 72 -1.38 -10.99 21.48
C PHE A 72 -0.20 -10.74 22.43
N THR A 73 0.36 -11.79 23.03
CA THR A 73 1.51 -11.69 23.96
C THR A 73 2.73 -11.08 23.27
N LYS A 74 3.06 -11.53 22.05
CA LYS A 74 4.15 -10.98 21.25
C LYS A 74 3.93 -9.49 20.94
N ASP A 75 2.71 -9.07 20.63
CA ASP A 75 2.39 -7.68 20.35
C ASP A 75 2.51 -6.78 21.58
N GLN A 76 2.14 -7.27 22.79
CA GLN A 76 2.35 -6.53 24.03
C GLN A 76 3.85 -6.33 24.33
N ILE A 77 4.66 -7.37 24.15
CA ILE A 77 6.12 -7.27 24.31
C ILE A 77 6.70 -6.26 23.33
N LYS A 78 6.30 -6.29 22.04
CA LYS A 78 6.75 -5.32 21.05
C LYS A 78 6.38 -3.88 21.41
N LYS A 79 5.16 -3.65 21.93
CA LYS A 79 4.75 -2.32 22.37
C LYS A 79 5.62 -1.81 23.51
N ILE A 80 5.96 -2.65 24.49
CA ILE A 80 6.85 -2.28 25.61
C ILE A 80 8.25 -1.93 25.09
N ILE A 81 8.80 -2.75 24.19
CA ILE A 81 10.12 -2.47 23.59
C ILE A 81 10.10 -1.19 22.78
N ASN A 82 9.05 -0.95 22.02
CA ASN A 82 8.88 0.27 21.22
C ASN A 82 8.83 1.53 22.12
N LEU A 83 8.24 1.44 23.32
CA LEU A 83 8.22 2.54 24.29
C LEU A 83 9.64 2.87 24.81
N SER A 84 10.55 1.89 24.89
CA SER A 84 11.94 2.12 25.29
C SER A 84 12.79 2.88 24.28
N LYS A 85 12.30 3.05 23.04
CA LYS A 85 13.01 3.66 21.88
C LYS A 85 14.32 3.00 21.49
N ILE A 86 14.68 1.86 22.08
CA ILE A 86 15.91 1.11 21.79
C ILE A 86 15.79 0.42 20.41
N LYS A 87 14.60 -0.14 20.13
CA LYS A 87 14.32 -0.83 18.86
C LYS A 87 12.84 -0.70 18.53
N SER A 88 12.55 -0.49 17.24
CA SER A 88 11.16 -0.42 16.75
C SER A 88 10.77 -1.74 16.12
N TYR A 89 9.68 -2.34 16.61
CA TYR A 89 9.08 -3.55 16.05
C TYR A 89 7.70 -3.26 15.49
N GLU A 90 7.42 -3.80 14.33
CA GLU A 90 6.10 -3.70 13.72
C GLU A 90 5.10 -4.60 14.45
N THR A 91 4.04 -3.99 15.01
CA THR A 91 2.93 -4.71 15.66
C THR A 91 1.99 -5.32 14.61
N SER A 92 1.13 -6.25 15.02
CA SER A 92 0.11 -6.82 14.13
C SER A 92 -0.85 -5.76 13.59
N GLN A 93 -1.17 -4.75 14.39
CA GLN A 93 -2.02 -3.63 13.96
C GLN A 93 -1.32 -2.77 12.89
N THR A 94 -0.03 -2.44 13.09
CA THR A 94 0.75 -1.69 12.11
C THR A 94 0.91 -2.47 10.80
N LYS A 95 1.18 -3.78 10.89
CA LYS A 95 1.24 -4.66 9.71
C LYS A 95 -0.07 -4.66 8.94
N LEU A 96 -1.19 -4.78 9.65
CA LEU A 96 -2.50 -4.76 9.02
C LEU A 96 -2.78 -3.41 8.33
N ALA A 97 -2.46 -2.28 8.98
CA ALA A 97 -2.62 -0.96 8.40
C ALA A 97 -1.76 -0.78 7.13
N ASN A 98 -0.50 -1.21 7.17
CA ASN A 98 0.40 -1.18 6.02
C ASN A 98 -0.08 -2.07 4.87
N TYR A 99 -0.63 -3.26 5.19
CA TYR A 99 -1.24 -4.13 4.20
C TYR A 99 -2.43 -3.47 3.52
N ILE A 100 -3.38 -2.92 4.29
CA ILE A 100 -4.55 -2.22 3.73
C ILE A 100 -4.12 -1.05 2.83
N LYS A 101 -3.11 -0.30 3.22
CA LYS A 101 -2.56 0.78 2.40
C LYS A 101 -1.95 0.24 1.09
N ALA A 102 -1.22 -0.87 1.15
CA ALA A 102 -0.64 -1.51 -0.02
C ALA A 102 -1.71 -2.05 -0.98
N GLU A 103 -2.76 -2.71 -0.46
CA GLU A 103 -3.89 -3.20 -1.24
C GLU A 103 -4.68 -2.03 -1.87
N THR A 104 -4.89 -0.94 -1.12
CA THR A 104 -5.53 0.28 -1.62
C THR A 104 -4.74 0.87 -2.80
N LYS A 105 -3.42 1.03 -2.65
CA LYS A 105 -2.55 1.46 -3.75
C LYS A 105 -2.66 0.52 -4.94
N GLN A 106 -2.61 -0.79 -4.68
CA GLN A 106 -2.68 -1.82 -5.72
C GLN A 106 -3.98 -1.72 -6.51
N ALA A 107 -5.12 -1.61 -5.84
CA ALA A 107 -6.43 -1.49 -6.46
C ALA A 107 -6.54 -0.19 -7.29
N ILE A 108 -6.16 0.94 -6.70
CA ILE A 108 -6.20 2.25 -7.36
C ILE A 108 -5.31 2.24 -8.61
N SER A 109 -4.04 1.80 -8.48
CA SER A 109 -3.13 1.74 -9.62
C SER A 109 -3.64 0.81 -10.75
N THR A 110 -4.30 -0.30 -10.39
CA THR A 110 -4.87 -1.22 -11.36
C THR A 110 -6.04 -0.59 -12.11
N LEU A 111 -6.97 0.07 -11.38
CA LEU A 111 -8.08 0.80 -12.01
C LEU A 111 -7.57 1.83 -13.01
N TYR A 112 -6.60 2.66 -12.62
CA TYR A 112 -6.04 3.66 -13.54
C TYR A 112 -5.32 3.05 -14.75
N GLN A 113 -4.63 1.90 -14.59
CA GLN A 113 -4.00 1.19 -15.70
C GLN A 113 -5.00 0.71 -16.76
N ILE A 114 -6.20 0.34 -16.36
CA ILE A 114 -7.27 -0.08 -17.30
C ILE A 114 -8.16 1.08 -17.75
N GLY A 115 -7.79 2.34 -17.45
CA GLY A 115 -8.53 3.54 -17.85
C GLY A 115 -9.72 3.89 -16.95
N GLU A 116 -9.85 3.25 -15.81
CA GLU A 116 -10.96 3.39 -14.87
C GLU A 116 -10.55 4.12 -13.58
N LYS A 117 -11.51 4.41 -12.71
CA LYS A 117 -11.29 5.14 -11.45
C LYS A 117 -11.99 4.48 -10.27
N PRO A 118 -11.48 4.69 -9.04
CA PRO A 118 -12.24 4.40 -7.82
C PRO A 118 -13.57 5.16 -7.79
N VAL A 119 -14.60 4.55 -7.20
CA VAL A 119 -15.91 5.23 -7.00
C VAL A 119 -15.76 6.42 -6.06
N LYS A 120 -14.89 6.30 -5.05
CA LYS A 120 -14.59 7.38 -4.09
C LYS A 120 -13.10 7.64 -4.05
N ASN A 121 -12.72 8.91 -3.92
CA ASN A 121 -11.31 9.28 -3.81
C ASN A 121 -10.73 8.81 -2.47
N TYR A 122 -9.57 8.18 -2.53
CA TYR A 122 -8.75 7.91 -1.36
C TYR A 122 -7.88 9.14 -1.07
N ILE A 123 -7.91 9.62 0.17
CA ILE A 123 -7.31 10.90 0.55
C ILE A 123 -6.27 10.81 1.67
N ASP A 124 -6.02 9.62 2.21
CA ASP A 124 -5.09 9.42 3.34
C ASP A 124 -3.64 9.25 2.88
N TYR A 125 -3.08 10.31 2.33
CA TYR A 125 -1.66 10.42 1.99
C TYR A 125 -1.21 11.90 2.01
N PRO A 126 0.08 12.17 2.21
CA PRO A 126 0.63 13.54 2.20
C PRO A 126 0.36 14.24 0.87
N LYS A 127 -0.11 15.49 0.91
CA LYS A 127 -0.60 16.24 -0.27
C LYS A 127 0.18 17.50 -0.62
N ASN A 128 1.16 17.88 0.18
CA ASN A 128 1.99 19.04 -0.09
C ASN A 128 3.47 18.75 0.23
N LYS A 129 4.36 19.58 -0.28
CA LYS A 129 5.81 19.41 -0.14
C LYS A 129 6.27 19.20 1.32
N TYR A 130 5.68 19.91 2.27
CA TYR A 130 6.03 19.81 3.68
C TYR A 130 5.61 18.46 4.28
N GLU A 131 4.37 18.06 4.05
CA GLU A 131 3.85 16.76 4.50
C GLU A 131 4.59 15.59 3.86
N ILE A 132 4.89 15.68 2.55
CA ILE A 132 5.64 14.67 1.80
C ILE A 132 7.04 14.49 2.41
N ASN A 133 7.78 15.57 2.61
CA ASN A 133 9.12 15.49 3.18
C ASN A 133 9.10 14.91 4.59
N ASN A 134 8.22 15.41 5.47
CA ASN A 134 8.09 14.89 6.83
C ASN A 134 7.73 13.40 6.84
N TYR A 135 6.83 12.98 5.97
CA TYR A 135 6.46 11.57 5.84
C TYR A 135 7.65 10.71 5.39
N LEU A 136 8.36 11.14 4.35
CA LEU A 136 9.50 10.40 3.80
C LEU A 136 10.67 10.33 4.79
N GLU A 137 10.94 11.40 5.52
CA GLU A 137 11.97 11.43 6.57
C GLU A 137 11.59 10.59 7.80
N SER A 138 10.30 10.40 8.06
CA SER A 138 9.80 9.53 9.13
C SER A 138 9.93 8.04 8.84
N LEU A 139 10.14 7.65 7.58
CA LEU A 139 10.29 6.26 7.19
C LEU A 139 11.62 5.68 7.68
N ASN A 140 11.58 4.41 8.09
CA ASN A 140 12.79 3.71 8.49
C ASN A 140 13.57 3.18 7.27
N TRP A 141 14.45 4.01 6.73
CA TRP A 141 15.28 3.66 5.56
C TRP A 141 16.35 2.61 5.83
N ASN A 142 16.59 2.22 7.11
CA ASN A 142 17.36 1.03 7.43
C ASN A 142 16.62 -0.28 7.10
N LEU A 143 15.32 -0.19 6.80
CA LEU A 143 14.50 -1.26 6.27
C LEU A 143 14.01 -0.86 4.86
N PRO A 144 14.91 -0.86 3.85
CA PRO A 144 14.65 -0.24 2.54
C PRO A 144 13.45 -0.88 1.82
N TRP A 145 13.19 -2.15 2.02
CA TRP A 145 12.01 -2.81 1.47
C TRP A 145 10.70 -2.20 1.96
N ASN A 146 10.59 -1.96 3.28
CA ASN A 146 9.38 -1.39 3.88
C ASN A 146 9.23 0.10 3.53
N ALA A 147 10.31 0.87 3.65
CA ALA A 147 10.32 2.29 3.31
C ALA A 147 10.04 2.50 1.81
N GLY A 148 10.68 1.71 0.95
CA GLY A 148 10.49 1.76 -0.49
C GLY A 148 9.06 1.42 -0.92
N ALA A 149 8.40 0.45 -0.27
CA ALA A 149 7.00 0.13 -0.54
C ALA A 149 6.07 1.30 -0.19
N GLN A 150 6.33 2.02 0.90
CA GLN A 150 5.57 3.20 1.30
C GLN A 150 5.85 4.39 0.39
N PHE A 151 7.11 4.61 0.00
CA PHE A 151 7.49 5.61 -1.01
C PHE A 151 6.80 5.35 -2.35
N ALA A 152 6.84 4.11 -2.86
CA ALA A 152 6.15 3.73 -4.10
C ALA A 152 4.63 3.94 -4.01
N SER A 153 4.03 3.73 -2.84
CA SER A 153 2.60 4.02 -2.62
C SER A 153 2.31 5.50 -2.76
N LEU A 154 3.14 6.34 -2.17
CA LEU A 154 3.01 7.80 -2.26
C LEU A 154 3.21 8.29 -3.70
N CYS A 155 4.19 7.75 -4.43
CA CYS A 155 4.38 8.06 -5.85
C CYS A 155 3.12 7.78 -6.69
N VAL A 156 2.47 6.64 -6.45
CA VAL A 156 1.21 6.30 -7.15
C VAL A 156 0.12 7.30 -6.81
N PHE A 157 -0.11 7.60 -5.53
CA PHE A 157 -1.17 8.52 -5.12
C PHE A 157 -0.93 9.93 -5.67
N SER A 158 0.28 10.46 -5.58
CA SER A 158 0.62 11.80 -6.10
C SER A 158 0.55 11.88 -7.63
N SER A 159 0.85 10.80 -8.36
CA SER A 159 0.79 10.78 -9.82
C SER A 159 -0.63 10.77 -10.38
N ILE A 160 -1.59 10.33 -9.59
CA ILE A 160 -3.00 10.21 -9.99
C ILE A 160 -3.72 11.57 -9.87
N GLU A 161 -3.39 12.39 -8.90
CA GLU A 161 -3.91 13.75 -8.76
C GLU A 161 -3.12 14.70 -9.69
N LYS A 162 -3.56 14.81 -10.93
CA LYS A 162 -2.88 15.56 -12.01
C LYS A 162 -2.73 17.08 -11.80
N GLU A 163 -3.29 17.64 -10.74
CA GLU A 163 -3.32 19.11 -10.54
C GLU A 163 -2.11 19.68 -9.80
N GLN A 164 -1.21 18.86 -9.25
CA GLN A 164 -0.09 19.34 -8.44
C GLN A 164 1.25 18.75 -8.89
N ASN A 165 1.87 19.36 -9.90
CA ASN A 165 3.23 19.03 -10.35
C ASN A 165 4.31 19.20 -9.24
N GLU A 166 4.06 20.01 -8.21
CA GLU A 166 5.02 20.23 -7.12
C GLU A 166 5.25 18.98 -6.28
N ASP A 167 4.23 18.16 -6.06
CA ASP A 167 4.32 16.94 -5.25
C ASP A 167 5.20 15.89 -5.93
N VAL A 168 5.01 15.71 -7.23
CA VAL A 168 5.82 14.79 -8.04
C VAL A 168 7.28 15.23 -8.07
N ASN A 169 7.55 16.52 -8.23
CA ASN A 169 8.91 17.07 -8.21
C ASN A 169 9.57 16.84 -6.84
N THR A 170 8.84 17.01 -5.73
CA THR A 170 9.34 16.74 -4.38
C THR A 170 9.73 15.26 -4.21
N LEU A 171 8.93 14.33 -4.74
CA LEU A 171 9.25 12.90 -4.74
C LEU A 171 10.50 12.58 -5.56
N ILE A 172 10.66 13.20 -6.73
CA ILE A 172 11.84 13.04 -7.57
C ILE A 172 13.09 13.60 -6.87
N GLU A 173 13.00 14.78 -6.27
CA GLU A 173 14.10 15.37 -5.50
C GLU A 173 14.52 14.48 -4.34
N PHE A 174 13.55 13.95 -3.59
CA PHE A 174 13.83 13.04 -2.50
C PHE A 174 14.48 11.73 -2.99
N SER A 175 13.98 11.14 -4.09
CA SER A 175 14.56 9.92 -4.65
C SER A 175 16.04 10.10 -5.04
N LYS A 176 16.38 11.25 -5.64
CA LYS A 176 17.76 11.60 -5.98
C LYS A 176 18.67 11.75 -4.75
N LYS A 177 18.10 12.22 -3.63
CA LYS A 177 18.84 12.40 -2.36
C LYS A 177 19.21 11.07 -1.71
N ILE A 178 18.36 10.04 -1.84
CA ILE A 178 18.54 8.74 -1.15
C ILE A 178 19.14 7.66 -2.05
N VAL A 179 19.25 7.89 -3.36
CA VAL A 179 19.88 6.93 -4.28
C VAL A 179 21.39 6.97 -4.12
N ASN A 180 22.01 5.81 -4.03
CA ASN A 180 23.47 5.70 -4.08
C ASN A 180 23.94 5.89 -5.54
N SER A 181 24.77 6.90 -5.76
CA SER A 181 25.23 7.25 -7.12
C SER A 181 26.17 6.20 -7.74
N SER A 182 26.74 5.29 -6.95
CA SER A 182 27.66 4.27 -7.44
C SER A 182 26.98 3.02 -7.99
N ASP A 183 25.83 2.64 -7.46
CA ASP A 183 25.10 1.42 -7.82
C ASP A 183 23.61 1.63 -8.16
N GLY A 184 23.10 2.85 -7.96
CA GLY A 184 21.70 3.18 -8.21
C GLY A 184 20.71 2.61 -7.21
N LEU A 185 21.16 2.01 -6.11
CA LEU A 185 20.28 1.43 -5.10
C LEU A 185 19.85 2.46 -4.06
N TYR A 186 18.69 2.22 -3.46
CA TYR A 186 18.11 3.04 -2.38
C TYR A 186 18.42 2.40 -1.03
N TYR A 187 19.47 2.88 -0.36
CA TYR A 187 19.75 2.48 1.01
C TYR A 187 20.44 3.63 1.76
N SER A 188 20.18 3.73 3.05
CA SER A 188 21.01 4.59 3.91
C SER A 188 22.35 3.91 4.00
N GLY A 189 23.38 4.50 3.40
CA GLY A 189 24.73 3.97 3.38
C GLY A 189 25.19 3.61 4.78
N SER A 190 25.92 2.53 4.86
CA SER A 190 26.63 2.08 6.06
C SER A 190 27.67 3.09 6.48
#